data_d634cdc3417d882500a4329cf32160f3
#
_entry.id   d634cdc3417d882500a4329cf32160f3
#
_cell.length_a   1.000
_cell.length_b   1.000
_cell.length_c   1.000
_cell.angle_alpha   90.00
_cell.angle_beta   90.00
_cell.angle_gamma   90.00
#
_symmetry.space_group_name_H-M   'P 1'
#
loop_
_entity.id
_entity.type
_entity.pdbx_description
1 polymer ?
#
loop_
_entity_poly.entity_id
_entity_poly.type
_entity_poly.pdbx_seq_one_letter_code
_entity_poly.pdbx_strand_id
1 'polypeptide(L)'
;MAKEKYERTKPHVNIGTIGHVDHGKTTLTAAISKVLHEEFPDVNPEYDLNQIDSAPEEAARGITINIAHIEYQTEKRHYAHVDCPGHADFVKNMITGAAQMDGAILVVAATDGPMAQTREHVLLARQVGVPKILVALNKCDMVDDDELIELVEEEVRDLLDENGFDRDCPVIHVSAYGALHDDAPDHEKWVEQIKKLMDAVDDYIPTPVHDLDKPFLMPIEDVFTISGRGTVVTGRVERGKLPVNSNVEIVGIRPTQTTTVTSIETFHKQMDECEAGDNTGLLLRGINRDQVERGQVLAAPGSVTPHTKFEGEVYVLTKDEGGRHSPFFSNYRPQFYFRTTDVTGVITLPEGVEMVQPGDHATFGVELIQPIAMEEGLTFAVREGGHTVGSGRVTKIIE
;
A
#
# COMPACT_ATOMS: atom_id res chain seq x y z
N MET A 1 -21.58 -20.54 14.88
CA MET A 1 -21.89 -19.26 15.57
C MET A 1 -22.11 -18.22 14.50
N ALA A 2 -23.04 -17.30 14.66
CA ALA A 2 -23.17 -16.15 13.75
C ALA A 2 -21.88 -15.29 13.90
N LYS A 3 -21.31 -14.82 12.78
CA LYS A 3 -20.18 -13.91 12.84
C LYS A 3 -20.62 -12.57 13.43
N GLU A 4 -19.72 -11.90 14.11
CA GLU A 4 -19.92 -10.55 14.62
C GLU A 4 -20.19 -9.59 13.46
N LYS A 5 -21.06 -8.61 13.69
CA LYS A 5 -21.38 -7.57 12.70
C LYS A 5 -20.44 -6.39 12.91
N TYR A 6 -19.84 -5.90 11.81
CA TYR A 6 -19.04 -4.69 11.85
C TYR A 6 -19.92 -3.45 12.00
N GLU A 7 -19.59 -2.59 12.95
CA GLU A 7 -20.27 -1.30 13.17
C GLU A 7 -19.27 -0.16 12.99
N ARG A 8 -19.59 0.80 12.12
CA ARG A 8 -18.78 2.00 11.91
C ARG A 8 -19.05 3.01 13.01
N THR A 9 -18.28 2.96 14.08
CA THR A 9 -18.41 3.87 15.22
C THR A 9 -17.43 5.06 15.17
N LYS A 10 -16.34 4.93 14.38
CA LYS A 10 -15.27 5.91 14.24
C LYS A 10 -14.88 6.10 12.78
N PRO A 11 -14.26 7.25 12.41
CA PRO A 11 -13.64 7.40 11.09
C PRO A 11 -12.63 6.30 10.84
N HIS A 12 -12.67 5.71 9.64
CA HIS A 12 -11.74 4.67 9.21
C HIS A 12 -10.59 5.28 8.42
N VAL A 13 -9.35 4.85 8.72
CA VAL A 13 -8.12 5.32 8.08
C VAL A 13 -7.23 4.12 7.78
N ASN A 14 -6.71 4.04 6.57
CA ASN A 14 -5.71 3.06 6.19
C ASN A 14 -4.32 3.66 6.42
N ILE A 15 -3.58 3.13 7.38
CA ILE A 15 -2.20 3.48 7.68
C ILE A 15 -1.30 2.32 7.31
N GLY A 16 -0.02 2.55 7.06
CA GLY A 16 0.90 1.43 6.88
C GLY A 16 2.34 1.78 7.22
N THR A 17 3.13 0.73 7.44
CA THR A 17 4.57 0.81 7.68
C THR A 17 5.35 0.60 6.39
N ILE A 18 6.26 1.53 6.08
CA ILE A 18 7.19 1.47 4.96
C ILE A 18 8.62 1.71 5.46
N GLY A 19 9.62 1.30 4.69
CA GLY A 19 11.04 1.49 5.05
C GLY A 19 11.89 0.27 4.72
N HIS A 20 13.18 0.35 5.01
CA HIS A 20 14.16 -0.68 4.67
C HIS A 20 13.88 -2.02 5.38
N VAL A 21 14.41 -3.14 4.82
CA VAL A 21 14.44 -4.43 5.51
C VAL A 21 15.23 -4.29 6.82
N ASP A 22 14.85 -5.03 7.85
CA ASP A 22 15.48 -5.03 9.20
C ASP A 22 15.40 -3.71 10.00
N HIS A 23 14.71 -2.68 9.51
CA HIS A 23 14.44 -1.46 10.29
C HIS A 23 13.33 -1.64 11.34
N GLY A 24 12.68 -2.82 11.38
CA GLY A 24 11.72 -3.20 12.42
C GLY A 24 10.28 -2.78 12.17
N LYS A 25 9.84 -2.75 10.90
CA LYS A 25 8.44 -2.44 10.53
C LYS A 25 7.44 -3.36 11.19
N THR A 26 7.57 -4.67 10.98
CA THR A 26 6.68 -5.68 11.56
C THR A 26 6.75 -5.71 13.09
N THR A 27 7.95 -5.48 13.66
CA THR A 27 8.11 -5.34 15.12
C THR A 27 7.36 -4.11 15.65
N LEU A 28 7.41 -3.00 14.92
CA LEU A 28 6.66 -1.79 15.28
C LEU A 28 5.15 -2.01 15.18
N THR A 29 4.71 -2.70 14.13
CA THR A 29 3.31 -3.08 13.93
C THR A 29 2.79 -3.93 15.09
N ALA A 30 3.56 -4.92 15.54
CA ALA A 30 3.25 -5.73 16.72
C ALA A 30 3.25 -4.90 18.02
N ALA A 31 4.23 -4.01 18.20
CA ALA A 31 4.30 -3.14 19.38
C ALA A 31 3.10 -2.19 19.46
N ILE A 32 2.69 -1.58 18.34
CA ILE A 32 1.47 -0.75 18.28
C ILE A 32 0.24 -1.58 18.67
N SER A 33 0.09 -2.77 18.11
CA SER A 33 -1.03 -3.67 18.43
C SER A 33 -1.09 -4.01 19.93
N LYS A 34 0.05 -4.38 20.53
CA LYS A 34 0.14 -4.71 21.97
C LYS A 34 -0.21 -3.51 22.83
N VAL A 35 0.42 -2.36 22.61
CA VAL A 35 0.20 -1.14 23.41
C VAL A 35 -1.25 -0.67 23.35
N LEU A 36 -1.88 -0.72 22.17
CA LEU A 36 -3.29 -0.36 22.01
C LEU A 36 -4.23 -1.43 22.60
N HIS A 37 -3.86 -2.72 22.57
CA HIS A 37 -4.61 -3.76 23.26
C HIS A 37 -4.60 -3.53 24.78
N GLU A 38 -3.45 -3.22 25.37
CA GLU A 38 -3.34 -2.94 26.79
C GLU A 38 -4.16 -1.71 27.21
N GLU A 39 -4.23 -0.69 26.36
CA GLU A 39 -4.99 0.53 26.64
C GLU A 39 -6.50 0.37 26.40
N PHE A 40 -6.91 -0.35 25.35
CA PHE A 40 -8.30 -0.56 24.94
C PHE A 40 -8.58 -2.04 24.64
N PRO A 41 -8.54 -2.94 25.65
CA PRO A 41 -8.59 -4.41 25.42
C PRO A 41 -9.91 -4.90 24.84
N ASP A 42 -11.01 -4.19 25.07
CA ASP A 42 -12.35 -4.57 24.61
C ASP A 42 -12.54 -4.44 23.10
N VAL A 43 -11.70 -3.62 22.43
CA VAL A 43 -11.86 -3.26 21.01
C VAL A 43 -10.65 -3.59 20.14
N ASN A 44 -9.49 -3.83 20.74
CA ASN A 44 -8.26 -4.13 20.03
C ASN A 44 -7.83 -5.58 20.26
N PRO A 45 -7.72 -6.41 19.22
CA PRO A 45 -7.01 -7.68 19.31
C PRO A 45 -5.51 -7.43 19.45
N GLU A 46 -4.81 -8.29 20.18
CA GLU A 46 -3.36 -8.31 20.19
C GLU A 46 -2.86 -9.22 19.05
N TYR A 47 -1.91 -8.73 18.25
CA TYR A 47 -1.26 -9.49 17.20
C TYR A 47 0.23 -9.68 17.51
N ASP A 48 0.68 -10.90 17.59
CA ASP A 48 2.09 -11.22 17.69
C ASP A 48 2.79 -11.25 16.30
N LEU A 49 4.12 -11.27 16.28
CA LEU A 49 4.92 -11.28 15.06
C LEU A 49 4.58 -12.45 14.13
N ASN A 50 4.27 -13.63 14.67
CA ASN A 50 3.95 -14.82 13.86
C ASN A 50 2.54 -14.74 13.26
N GLN A 51 1.67 -13.93 13.83
CA GLN A 51 0.33 -13.71 13.29
C GLN A 51 0.36 -12.67 12.16
N ILE A 52 1.30 -11.71 12.22
CA ILE A 52 1.53 -10.71 11.17
C ILE A 52 2.28 -11.36 10.00
N ASP A 53 3.47 -11.92 10.23
CA ASP A 53 4.27 -12.68 9.26
C ASP A 53 3.88 -14.16 9.30
N SER A 54 2.68 -14.48 8.81
CA SER A 54 2.07 -15.81 9.00
C SER A 54 2.46 -16.85 7.94
N ALA A 55 3.11 -16.44 6.83
CA ALA A 55 3.50 -17.37 5.78
C ALA A 55 4.74 -18.20 6.18
N PRO A 56 4.78 -19.52 5.88
CA PRO A 56 5.92 -20.35 6.23
C PRO A 56 7.27 -19.86 5.66
N GLU A 57 7.25 -19.20 4.51
CA GLU A 57 8.44 -18.63 3.89
C GLU A 57 8.94 -17.38 4.63
N GLU A 58 8.04 -16.57 5.18
CA GLU A 58 8.33 -15.41 6.02
C GLU A 58 9.02 -15.83 7.31
N ALA A 59 8.42 -16.80 8.01
CA ALA A 59 8.99 -17.37 9.23
C ALA A 59 10.38 -18.01 8.99
N ALA A 60 10.59 -18.66 7.82
CA ALA A 60 11.86 -19.30 7.50
C ALA A 60 12.98 -18.30 7.16
N ARG A 61 12.64 -17.15 6.59
CA ARG A 61 13.60 -16.12 6.15
C ARG A 61 13.75 -14.98 7.14
N GLY A 62 12.81 -14.80 8.07
CA GLY A 62 12.74 -13.67 9.01
C GLY A 62 12.48 -12.33 8.31
N ILE A 63 11.81 -12.33 7.17
CA ILE A 63 11.46 -11.12 6.40
C ILE A 63 10.02 -11.17 5.94
N THR A 64 9.33 -10.03 5.94
CA THR A 64 7.99 -9.89 5.39
C THR A 64 8.03 -9.98 3.87
N ILE A 65 7.23 -10.86 3.30
CA ILE A 65 7.11 -11.09 1.84
C ILE A 65 5.79 -10.55 1.32
N ASN A 66 4.69 -10.92 2.00
CA ASN A 66 3.34 -10.51 1.66
C ASN A 66 2.93 -9.27 2.45
N ILE A 67 1.88 -8.62 1.98
CA ILE A 67 1.24 -7.55 2.73
C ILE A 67 0.42 -8.19 3.85
N ALA A 68 0.62 -7.75 5.08
CA ALA A 68 -0.23 -8.12 6.21
C ALA A 68 -1.18 -6.97 6.55
N HIS A 69 -2.43 -7.32 6.89
CA HIS A 69 -3.44 -6.37 7.32
C HIS A 69 -3.87 -6.71 8.74
N ILE A 70 -3.75 -5.76 9.66
CA ILE A 70 -4.29 -5.85 11.00
C ILE A 70 -5.22 -4.67 11.28
N GLU A 71 -6.13 -4.83 12.24
CA GLU A 71 -7.00 -3.74 12.69
C GLU A 71 -6.68 -3.33 14.13
N TYR A 72 -6.80 -2.05 14.42
CA TYR A 72 -6.81 -1.51 15.77
C TYR A 72 -7.52 -0.16 15.82
N GLN A 73 -7.79 0.30 17.03
CA GLN A 73 -8.47 1.56 17.29
C GLN A 73 -7.73 2.38 18.34
N THR A 74 -7.70 3.69 18.13
CA THR A 74 -7.42 4.68 19.16
C THR A 74 -8.76 5.21 19.73
N GLU A 75 -8.71 6.16 20.65
CA GLU A 75 -9.93 6.85 21.08
C GLU A 75 -10.65 7.55 19.91
N LYS A 76 -9.89 8.10 18.95
CA LYS A 76 -10.40 8.96 17.88
C LYS A 76 -10.79 8.20 16.61
N ARG A 77 -10.07 7.12 16.25
CA ARG A 77 -10.13 6.49 14.91
C ARG A 77 -10.06 4.97 14.94
N HIS A 78 -10.58 4.36 13.89
CA HIS A 78 -10.37 2.96 13.53
C HIS A 78 -9.35 2.86 12.40
N TYR A 79 -8.34 2.01 12.55
CA TYR A 79 -7.25 1.84 11.59
C TYR A 79 -7.26 0.43 10.98
N ALA A 80 -7.11 0.38 9.65
CA ALA A 80 -6.54 -0.78 8.99
C ALA A 80 -5.04 -0.51 8.80
N HIS A 81 -4.19 -1.32 9.39
CA HIS A 81 -2.75 -1.18 9.27
C HIS A 81 -2.21 -2.18 8.24
N VAL A 82 -1.46 -1.65 7.28
CA VAL A 82 -0.85 -2.38 6.18
C VAL A 82 0.65 -2.51 6.46
N ASP A 83 1.09 -3.69 6.87
CA ASP A 83 2.53 -3.96 7.01
C ASP A 83 3.14 -4.35 5.66
N CYS A 84 4.07 -3.53 5.16
CA CYS A 84 4.67 -3.69 3.84
C CYS A 84 6.03 -4.39 3.92
N PRO A 85 6.35 -5.27 2.94
CA PRO A 85 7.69 -5.85 2.84
C PRO A 85 8.75 -4.77 2.62
N GLY A 86 9.93 -4.96 3.20
CA GLY A 86 11.07 -4.04 3.09
C GLY A 86 12.12 -4.44 2.05
N HIS A 87 12.09 -5.70 1.57
CA HIS A 87 13.12 -6.23 0.68
C HIS A 87 12.86 -5.87 -0.79
N ALA A 88 13.92 -5.55 -1.53
CA ALA A 88 13.84 -5.13 -2.94
C ALA A 88 13.11 -6.13 -3.86
N ASP A 89 13.19 -7.44 -3.58
CA ASP A 89 12.51 -8.47 -4.39
C ASP A 89 10.97 -8.38 -4.28
N PHE A 90 10.44 -7.76 -3.23
CA PHE A 90 9.00 -7.67 -2.95
C PHE A 90 8.41 -6.28 -3.16
N VAL A 91 9.10 -5.40 -3.88
CA VAL A 91 8.64 -4.02 -4.18
C VAL A 91 7.26 -3.99 -4.81
N LYS A 92 6.88 -5.00 -5.61
CA LYS A 92 5.52 -5.13 -6.15
C LYS A 92 4.46 -5.16 -5.04
N ASN A 93 4.71 -5.93 -3.98
CA ASN A 93 3.81 -6.01 -2.84
C ASN A 93 3.82 -4.69 -2.04
N MET A 94 4.99 -4.07 -1.89
CA MET A 94 5.10 -2.75 -1.28
C MET A 94 4.29 -1.68 -2.04
N ILE A 95 4.39 -1.61 -3.37
CA ILE A 95 3.60 -0.69 -4.20
C ILE A 95 2.10 -0.93 -4.00
N THR A 96 1.67 -2.19 -4.01
CA THR A 96 0.25 -2.55 -3.79
C THR A 96 -0.22 -2.13 -2.40
N GLY A 97 0.58 -2.35 -1.36
CA GLY A 97 0.25 -1.91 0.00
C GLY A 97 0.21 -0.39 0.14
N ALA A 98 1.23 0.30 -0.38
CA ALA A 98 1.30 1.76 -0.31
C ALA A 98 0.14 2.45 -1.04
N ALA A 99 -0.33 1.90 -2.15
CA ALA A 99 -1.47 2.44 -2.90
C ALA A 99 -2.79 2.42 -2.11
N GLN A 100 -2.85 1.66 -1.01
CA GLN A 100 -4.02 1.58 -0.15
C GLN A 100 -3.99 2.56 1.02
N MET A 101 -2.85 3.21 1.29
CA MET A 101 -2.64 4.02 2.49
C MET A 101 -3.21 5.42 2.34
N ASP A 102 -3.89 5.87 3.38
CA ASP A 102 -4.30 7.27 3.58
C ASP A 102 -3.21 8.08 4.30
N GLY A 103 -2.19 7.38 4.81
CA GLY A 103 -0.97 7.91 5.39
C GLY A 103 0.01 6.79 5.68
N ALA A 104 1.30 7.09 5.80
CA ALA A 104 2.32 6.09 6.07
C ALA A 104 3.21 6.48 7.27
N ILE A 105 3.68 5.44 7.98
CA ILE A 105 4.74 5.52 8.98
C ILE A 105 6.04 5.06 8.31
N LEU A 106 6.96 5.97 8.09
CA LEU A 106 8.30 5.63 7.62
C LEU A 106 9.15 5.15 8.80
N VAL A 107 9.53 3.88 8.77
CA VAL A 107 10.35 3.28 9.82
C VAL A 107 11.82 3.30 9.39
N VAL A 108 12.64 4.02 10.15
CA VAL A 108 14.08 4.13 9.95
C VAL A 108 14.79 3.72 11.23
N ALA A 109 15.79 2.84 11.13
CA ALA A 109 16.62 2.50 12.29
C ALA A 109 17.61 3.64 12.58
N ALA A 110 17.65 4.12 13.82
CA ALA A 110 18.58 5.16 14.26
C ALA A 110 20.05 4.71 14.13
N THR A 111 20.30 3.39 14.13
CA THR A 111 21.62 2.80 13.96
C THR A 111 22.18 2.89 12.54
N ASP A 112 21.28 2.94 11.53
CA ASP A 112 21.62 2.74 10.12
C ASP A 112 21.32 3.98 9.24
N GLY A 113 20.36 4.80 9.67
CA GLY A 113 19.85 5.92 8.90
C GLY A 113 19.04 5.50 7.65
N PRO A 114 18.72 6.43 6.73
CA PRO A 114 17.96 6.14 5.53
C PRO A 114 18.80 5.37 4.51
N MET A 115 18.42 4.12 4.26
CA MET A 115 19.09 3.19 3.34
C MET A 115 18.43 3.16 1.94
N ALA A 116 18.93 2.34 1.03
CA ALA A 116 18.50 2.28 -0.36
C ALA A 116 16.98 2.03 -0.51
N GLN A 117 16.42 1.04 0.20
CA GLN A 117 14.98 0.77 0.13
C GLN A 117 14.17 1.85 0.87
N THR A 118 14.72 2.54 1.88
CA THR A 118 14.06 3.69 2.49
C THR A 118 13.79 4.76 1.44
N ARG A 119 14.79 5.11 0.65
CA ARG A 119 14.69 6.10 -0.45
C ARG A 119 13.71 5.64 -1.53
N GLU A 120 13.79 4.39 -1.95
CA GLU A 120 12.87 3.82 -2.94
C GLU A 120 11.41 3.81 -2.42
N HIS A 121 11.18 3.47 -1.15
CA HIS A 121 9.83 3.43 -0.57
C HIS A 121 9.22 4.83 -0.45
N VAL A 122 9.99 5.85 -0.08
CA VAL A 122 9.50 7.24 -0.05
C VAL A 122 9.11 7.71 -1.45
N LEU A 123 9.97 7.45 -2.45
CA LEU A 123 9.67 7.76 -3.85
C LEU A 123 8.40 7.07 -4.34
N LEU A 124 8.26 5.75 -4.08
CA LEU A 124 7.10 4.97 -4.48
C LEU A 124 5.83 5.42 -3.77
N ALA A 125 5.89 5.71 -2.47
CA ALA A 125 4.77 6.25 -1.72
C ALA A 125 4.26 7.57 -2.35
N ARG A 126 5.17 8.44 -2.78
CA ARG A 126 4.82 9.66 -3.52
C ARG A 126 4.12 9.37 -4.85
N GLN A 127 4.63 8.40 -5.59
CA GLN A 127 4.10 8.03 -6.91
C GLN A 127 2.70 7.41 -6.84
N VAL A 128 2.43 6.57 -5.83
CA VAL A 128 1.11 5.96 -5.64
C VAL A 128 0.12 6.90 -4.94
N GLY A 129 0.57 8.09 -4.53
CA GLY A 129 -0.30 9.13 -4.00
C GLY A 129 -0.55 9.08 -2.50
N VAL A 130 0.34 8.48 -1.71
CA VAL A 130 0.28 8.60 -0.24
C VAL A 130 0.34 10.08 0.14
N PRO A 131 -0.67 10.63 0.82
CA PRO A 131 -0.77 12.07 1.01
C PRO A 131 0.18 12.62 2.08
N LYS A 132 0.45 11.83 3.13
CA LYS A 132 1.24 12.23 4.28
C LYS A 132 2.11 11.07 4.78
N ILE A 133 3.33 11.39 5.21
CA ILE A 133 4.26 10.47 5.88
C ILE A 133 4.68 11.11 7.20
N LEU A 134 4.66 10.33 8.28
CA LEU A 134 5.35 10.64 9.53
C LEU A 134 6.42 9.58 9.80
N VAL A 135 7.33 9.86 10.72
CA VAL A 135 8.53 9.01 10.91
C VAL A 135 8.52 8.37 12.30
N ALA A 136 8.75 7.06 12.32
CA ALA A 136 9.18 6.34 13.51
C ALA A 136 10.68 6.06 13.39
N LEU A 137 11.49 6.83 14.11
CA LEU A 137 12.92 6.59 14.25
C LEU A 137 13.11 5.47 15.27
N ASN A 138 13.34 4.26 14.78
CA ASN A 138 13.31 3.02 15.56
C ASN A 138 14.71 2.61 16.03
N LYS A 139 14.79 1.68 16.99
CA LYS A 139 16.02 1.17 17.60
C LYS A 139 16.80 2.26 18.35
N CYS A 140 16.13 3.28 18.88
CA CYS A 140 16.77 4.32 19.68
C CYS A 140 17.33 3.80 21.02
N ASP A 141 16.91 2.61 21.47
CA ASP A 141 17.50 1.89 22.60
C ASP A 141 18.93 1.39 22.34
N MET A 142 19.37 1.34 21.09
CA MET A 142 20.69 0.87 20.68
C MET A 142 21.70 2.01 20.44
N VAL A 143 21.29 3.27 20.59
CA VAL A 143 22.12 4.44 20.32
C VAL A 143 22.19 5.29 21.59
N ASP A 144 23.40 5.42 22.13
CA ASP A 144 23.66 6.20 23.35
C ASP A 144 24.04 7.68 23.07
N ASP A 145 24.15 8.04 21.77
CA ASP A 145 24.58 9.36 21.32
C ASP A 145 23.40 10.13 20.69
N ASP A 146 22.91 11.12 21.43
CA ASP A 146 21.80 11.97 20.99
C ASP A 146 22.14 12.78 19.74
N GLU A 147 23.42 13.19 19.54
CA GLU A 147 23.84 13.94 18.34
C GLU A 147 23.75 13.06 17.09
N LEU A 148 24.01 11.75 17.22
CA LEU A 148 23.84 10.80 16.13
C LEU A 148 22.36 10.63 15.76
N ILE A 149 21.49 10.55 16.75
CA ILE A 149 20.02 10.47 16.54
C ILE A 149 19.53 11.70 15.81
N GLU A 150 19.95 12.91 16.22
CA GLU A 150 19.59 14.17 15.57
C GLU A 150 20.10 14.22 14.12
N LEU A 151 21.31 13.74 13.85
CA LEU A 151 21.85 13.68 12.49
C LEU A 151 21.03 12.77 11.57
N VAL A 152 20.65 11.59 12.05
CA VAL A 152 19.82 10.65 11.28
C VAL A 152 18.42 11.24 11.06
N GLU A 153 17.86 11.94 12.05
CA GLU A 153 16.58 12.63 11.89
C GLU A 153 16.65 13.68 10.77
N GLU A 154 17.70 14.51 10.72
CA GLU A 154 17.89 15.50 9.67
C GLU A 154 18.04 14.85 8.27
N GLU A 155 18.78 13.75 8.15
CA GLU A 155 18.89 13.02 6.87
C GLU A 155 17.53 12.49 6.40
N VAL A 156 16.67 12.04 7.30
CA VAL A 156 15.32 11.56 6.97
C VAL A 156 14.43 12.74 6.55
N ARG A 157 14.52 13.88 7.24
CA ARG A 157 13.79 15.09 6.88
C ARG A 157 14.16 15.62 5.50
N ASP A 158 15.46 15.62 5.18
CA ASP A 158 15.96 16.01 3.86
C ASP A 158 15.45 15.05 2.78
N LEU A 159 15.47 13.74 3.02
CA LEU A 159 14.91 12.74 2.10
C LEU A 159 13.40 12.96 1.83
N LEU A 160 12.63 13.31 2.84
CA LEU A 160 11.19 13.57 2.69
C LEU A 160 10.96 14.83 1.87
N ASP A 161 11.69 15.91 2.13
CA ASP A 161 11.62 17.19 1.40
C ASP A 161 11.98 17.02 -0.09
N GLU A 162 13.08 16.31 -0.38
CA GLU A 162 13.51 15.98 -1.75
C GLU A 162 12.43 15.24 -2.54
N ASN A 163 11.57 14.45 -1.88
CA ASN A 163 10.46 13.72 -2.49
C ASN A 163 9.11 14.46 -2.40
N GLY A 164 9.11 15.73 -1.96
CA GLY A 164 7.92 16.59 -1.91
C GLY A 164 6.95 16.24 -0.78
N PHE A 165 7.42 15.56 0.27
CA PHE A 165 6.71 15.42 1.54
C PHE A 165 7.06 16.57 2.49
N ASP A 166 6.29 16.70 3.55
CA ASP A 166 6.48 17.71 4.57
C ASP A 166 7.75 17.45 5.40
N ARG A 167 8.74 18.34 5.30
CA ARG A 167 9.98 18.26 6.07
C ARG A 167 9.73 18.36 7.59
N ASP A 168 8.70 19.12 7.97
CA ASP A 168 8.35 19.36 9.37
C ASP A 168 7.36 18.32 9.92
N CYS A 169 7.22 17.17 9.24
CA CYS A 169 6.39 16.07 9.73
C CYS A 169 6.84 15.58 11.11
N PRO A 170 5.93 14.98 11.92
CA PRO A 170 6.29 14.38 13.20
C PRO A 170 7.35 13.28 13.01
N VAL A 171 8.42 13.36 13.83
CA VAL A 171 9.43 12.30 13.97
C VAL A 171 9.39 11.84 15.42
N ILE A 172 9.08 10.58 15.67
CA ILE A 172 8.96 10.01 17.00
C ILE A 172 10.07 8.99 17.21
N HIS A 173 10.87 9.18 18.24
CA HIS A 173 11.96 8.28 18.63
C HIS A 173 11.38 7.10 19.40
N VAL A 174 11.51 5.89 18.89
CA VAL A 174 10.92 4.68 19.44
C VAL A 174 11.94 3.53 19.55
N SER A 175 11.63 2.58 20.41
CA SER A 175 12.16 1.23 20.34
C SER A 175 10.98 0.26 20.28
N ALA A 176 10.71 -0.25 19.10
CA ALA A 176 9.65 -1.24 18.91
C ALA A 176 9.91 -2.51 19.72
N TYR A 177 11.19 -2.94 19.80
CA TYR A 177 11.62 -4.07 20.64
C TYR A 177 11.39 -3.78 22.11
N GLY A 178 11.81 -2.60 22.59
CA GLY A 178 11.66 -2.19 23.99
C GLY A 178 10.20 -2.08 24.44
N ALA A 179 9.30 -1.64 23.53
CA ALA A 179 7.87 -1.58 23.82
C ALA A 179 7.17 -2.96 23.74
N LEU A 180 7.68 -3.88 22.90
CA LEU A 180 7.09 -5.20 22.72
C LEU A 180 7.42 -6.17 23.87
N HIS A 181 8.60 -6.05 24.48
CA HIS A 181 9.12 -6.97 25.49
C HIS A 181 9.11 -6.35 26.88
N ASP A 182 8.29 -6.90 27.80
CA ASP A 182 8.08 -6.38 29.17
C ASP A 182 9.35 -6.40 30.02
N ASP A 183 10.30 -7.28 29.71
CA ASP A 183 11.59 -7.42 30.39
C ASP A 183 12.71 -6.56 29.76
N ALA A 184 12.39 -5.79 28.72
CA ALA A 184 13.37 -4.91 28.09
C ALA A 184 13.71 -3.72 28.98
N PRO A 185 14.96 -3.21 28.92
CA PRO A 185 15.32 -1.97 29.59
C PRO A 185 14.42 -0.81 29.15
N ASP A 186 14.02 0.03 30.10
CA ASP A 186 13.18 1.21 29.86
C ASP A 186 11.84 0.92 29.13
N HIS A 187 11.28 -0.27 29.30
CA HIS A 187 10.04 -0.72 28.66
C HIS A 187 8.93 0.34 28.75
N GLU A 188 8.63 0.88 29.95
CA GLU A 188 7.58 1.90 30.14
C GLU A 188 7.83 3.17 29.30
N LYS A 189 9.10 3.60 29.16
CA LYS A 189 9.48 4.72 28.29
C LYS A 189 9.10 4.42 26.84
N TRP A 190 9.41 3.21 26.36
CA TRP A 190 9.16 2.85 24.97
C TRP A 190 7.68 2.65 24.68
N VAL A 191 6.91 2.11 25.62
CA VAL A 191 5.44 2.07 25.54
C VAL A 191 4.87 3.48 25.40
N GLU A 192 5.33 4.44 26.19
CA GLU A 192 4.91 5.84 26.10
C GLU A 192 5.27 6.48 24.75
N GLN A 193 6.42 6.12 24.16
CA GLN A 193 6.78 6.62 22.83
C GLN A 193 5.88 6.02 21.72
N ILE A 194 5.46 4.76 21.84
CA ILE A 194 4.47 4.18 20.91
C ILE A 194 3.12 4.90 21.03
N LYS A 195 2.67 5.24 22.24
CA LYS A 195 1.46 6.06 22.43
C LYS A 195 1.57 7.42 21.76
N LYS A 196 2.70 8.12 21.95
CA LYS A 196 2.96 9.40 21.25
C LYS A 196 3.00 9.26 19.73
N LEU A 197 3.52 8.14 19.22
CA LEU A 197 3.48 7.86 17.79
C LEU A 197 2.04 7.76 17.30
N MET A 198 1.18 7.07 18.03
CA MET A 198 -0.25 6.93 17.64
C MET A 198 -1.02 8.24 17.80
N ASP A 199 -0.71 9.05 18.82
CA ASP A 199 -1.25 10.41 18.94
C ASP A 199 -0.84 11.28 17.75
N ALA A 200 0.43 11.21 17.32
CA ALA A 200 0.91 11.92 16.14
C ALA A 200 0.23 11.42 14.85
N VAL A 201 -0.03 10.11 14.72
CA VAL A 201 -0.80 9.54 13.59
C VAL A 201 -2.22 10.10 13.58
N ASP A 202 -2.89 10.12 14.75
CA ASP A 202 -4.25 10.64 14.88
C ASP A 202 -4.37 12.13 14.49
N ASP A 203 -3.36 12.92 14.83
CA ASP A 203 -3.40 14.38 14.66
C ASP A 203 -2.85 14.83 13.29
N TYR A 204 -1.84 14.14 12.77
CA TYR A 204 -1.13 14.55 11.54
C TYR A 204 -1.74 13.95 10.26
N ILE A 205 -2.18 12.69 10.28
CA ILE A 205 -2.78 12.06 9.11
C ILE A 205 -4.22 12.56 8.95
N PRO A 206 -4.57 13.13 7.79
CA PRO A 206 -5.93 13.65 7.59
C PRO A 206 -6.95 12.49 7.55
N THR A 207 -8.18 12.75 7.99
CA THR A 207 -9.28 11.81 7.71
C THR A 207 -9.54 11.82 6.20
N PRO A 208 -9.47 10.66 5.54
CA PRO A 208 -9.64 10.60 4.09
C PRO A 208 -11.04 11.00 3.66
N VAL A 209 -11.14 11.66 2.51
CA VAL A 209 -12.41 11.95 1.84
C VAL A 209 -12.54 10.99 0.66
N HIS A 210 -13.52 10.10 0.74
CA HIS A 210 -13.73 9.07 -0.27
C HIS A 210 -14.86 9.43 -1.25
N ASP A 211 -14.70 9.01 -2.51
CA ASP A 211 -15.69 9.17 -3.58
C ASP A 211 -16.82 8.13 -3.45
N LEU A 212 -17.74 8.35 -2.53
CA LEU A 212 -18.85 7.43 -2.23
C LEU A 212 -19.93 7.40 -3.31
N ASP A 213 -20.09 8.49 -4.07
CA ASP A 213 -21.13 8.65 -5.10
C ASP A 213 -20.73 8.11 -6.48
N LYS A 214 -19.46 7.75 -6.67
CA LYS A 214 -18.97 7.12 -7.91
C LYS A 214 -19.38 5.63 -7.97
N PRO A 215 -19.46 5.05 -9.18
CA PRO A 215 -19.67 3.61 -9.32
C PRO A 215 -18.61 2.81 -8.56
N PHE A 216 -19.04 1.74 -7.88
CA PHE A 216 -18.15 0.87 -7.11
C PHE A 216 -16.98 0.35 -7.93
N LEU A 217 -15.79 0.36 -7.34
CA LEU A 217 -14.58 -0.25 -7.87
C LEU A 217 -13.66 -0.70 -6.73
N MET A 218 -13.20 -1.95 -6.82
CA MET A 218 -12.23 -2.55 -5.89
C MET A 218 -11.17 -3.34 -6.67
N PRO A 219 -9.90 -2.93 -6.65
CA PRO A 219 -8.79 -3.74 -7.16
C PRO A 219 -8.66 -5.04 -6.37
N ILE A 220 -8.44 -6.16 -7.06
CA ILE A 220 -8.24 -7.47 -6.44
C ILE A 220 -6.77 -7.63 -6.05
N GLU A 221 -6.52 -7.88 -4.77
CA GLU A 221 -5.19 -8.08 -4.20
C GLU A 221 -4.86 -9.54 -4.02
N ASP A 222 -5.81 -10.30 -3.50
CA ASP A 222 -5.65 -11.73 -3.30
C ASP A 222 -6.94 -12.50 -3.54
N VAL A 223 -6.81 -13.81 -3.77
CA VAL A 223 -7.92 -14.69 -4.09
C VAL A 223 -7.81 -15.97 -3.28
N PHE A 224 -8.81 -16.25 -2.46
CA PHE A 224 -8.87 -17.41 -1.60
C PHE A 224 -10.04 -18.33 -1.96
N THR A 225 -9.89 -19.61 -1.63
CA THR A 225 -11.00 -20.56 -1.65
C THR A 225 -11.36 -20.94 -0.24
N ILE A 226 -12.60 -20.72 0.16
CA ILE A 226 -13.13 -21.19 1.44
C ILE A 226 -13.92 -22.46 1.19
N SER A 227 -13.48 -23.58 1.79
CA SER A 227 -14.14 -24.89 1.65
C SER A 227 -15.61 -24.80 2.00
N GLY A 228 -16.49 -25.24 1.09
CA GLY A 228 -17.94 -25.21 1.26
C GLY A 228 -18.63 -23.85 1.10
N ARG A 229 -17.87 -22.76 0.88
CA ARG A 229 -18.43 -21.40 0.67
C ARG A 229 -18.18 -20.85 -0.74
N GLY A 230 -16.97 -21.04 -1.28
CA GLY A 230 -16.61 -20.59 -2.62
C GLY A 230 -15.36 -19.72 -2.66
N THR A 231 -15.24 -18.91 -3.72
CA THR A 231 -14.11 -18.02 -3.95
C THR A 231 -14.34 -16.66 -3.30
N VAL A 232 -13.37 -16.22 -2.52
CA VAL A 232 -13.31 -14.90 -1.90
C VAL A 232 -12.18 -14.11 -2.54
N VAL A 233 -12.44 -12.87 -2.89
CA VAL A 233 -11.43 -11.91 -3.32
C VAL A 233 -11.29 -10.82 -2.26
N THR A 234 -10.07 -10.36 -2.03
CA THR A 234 -9.79 -9.28 -1.09
C THR A 234 -9.24 -8.07 -1.81
N GLY A 235 -9.44 -6.91 -1.21
CA GLY A 235 -8.91 -5.64 -1.66
C GLY A 235 -9.47 -4.46 -0.87
N ARG A 236 -8.89 -3.29 -1.09
CA ARG A 236 -9.44 -2.03 -0.62
C ARG A 236 -10.43 -1.49 -1.65
N VAL A 237 -11.60 -1.06 -1.19
CA VAL A 237 -12.56 -0.38 -2.06
C VAL A 237 -12.00 1.00 -2.45
N GLU A 238 -11.75 1.21 -3.74
CA GLU A 238 -11.17 2.45 -4.28
C GLU A 238 -12.21 3.58 -4.31
N ARG A 239 -13.45 3.25 -4.71
CA ARG A 239 -14.57 4.21 -4.80
C ARG A 239 -15.92 3.54 -4.74
N GLY A 240 -16.94 4.32 -4.43
CA GLY A 240 -18.34 3.90 -4.42
C GLY A 240 -18.74 3.07 -3.22
N LYS A 241 -19.90 2.43 -3.34
CA LYS A 241 -20.50 1.55 -2.32
C LYS A 241 -21.00 0.27 -2.98
N LEU A 242 -21.00 -0.82 -2.23
CA LEU A 242 -21.53 -2.11 -2.68
C LEU A 242 -22.32 -2.81 -1.57
N PRO A 243 -23.65 -2.84 -1.66
CA PRO A 243 -24.48 -3.67 -0.81
C PRO A 243 -24.30 -5.17 -1.10
N VAL A 244 -24.49 -6.02 -0.08
CA VAL A 244 -24.58 -7.48 -0.24
C VAL A 244 -25.68 -7.84 -1.27
N ASN A 245 -25.45 -8.90 -2.04
CA ASN A 245 -26.28 -9.38 -3.15
C ASN A 245 -26.32 -8.48 -4.38
N SER A 246 -25.37 -7.55 -4.52
CA SER A 246 -25.18 -6.74 -5.72
C SER A 246 -24.45 -7.51 -6.81
N ASN A 247 -24.77 -7.20 -8.06
CA ASN A 247 -24.03 -7.69 -9.22
C ASN A 247 -22.79 -6.82 -9.44
N VAL A 248 -21.69 -7.46 -9.80
CA VAL A 248 -20.42 -6.84 -10.15
C VAL A 248 -19.83 -7.50 -11.40
N GLU A 249 -18.93 -6.82 -12.05
CA GLU A 249 -18.10 -7.35 -13.13
C GLU A 249 -16.66 -7.53 -12.65
N ILE A 250 -16.04 -8.63 -13.06
CA ILE A 250 -14.61 -8.90 -12.93
C ILE A 250 -13.97 -8.43 -14.23
N VAL A 251 -13.15 -7.36 -14.18
CA VAL A 251 -12.64 -6.67 -15.37
C VAL A 251 -11.10 -6.69 -15.39
N GLY A 252 -10.54 -6.85 -16.57
CA GLY A 252 -9.10 -6.84 -16.83
C GLY A 252 -8.49 -8.24 -16.96
N ILE A 253 -7.32 -8.33 -17.59
CA ILE A 253 -6.51 -9.54 -17.83
C ILE A 253 -7.25 -10.61 -18.66
N ARG A 254 -8.44 -10.97 -18.25
CA ARG A 254 -9.32 -11.99 -18.87
C ARG A 254 -10.59 -11.36 -19.40
N PRO A 255 -11.37 -12.10 -20.23
CA PRO A 255 -12.69 -11.64 -20.62
C PRO A 255 -13.55 -11.28 -19.41
N THR A 256 -14.24 -10.16 -19.50
CA THR A 256 -15.11 -9.66 -18.42
C THR A 256 -16.18 -10.69 -18.06
N GLN A 257 -16.37 -10.93 -16.78
CA GLN A 257 -17.37 -11.86 -16.24
C GLN A 257 -18.25 -11.13 -15.21
N THR A 258 -19.54 -11.43 -15.25
CA THR A 258 -20.51 -10.90 -14.28
C THR A 258 -20.72 -11.93 -13.15
N THR A 259 -20.76 -11.47 -11.92
CA THR A 259 -21.08 -12.29 -10.74
C THR A 259 -21.88 -11.50 -9.72
N THR A 260 -22.30 -12.17 -8.64
CA THR A 260 -22.98 -11.54 -7.50
C THR A 260 -22.14 -11.70 -6.26
N VAL A 261 -21.95 -10.61 -5.51
CA VAL A 261 -21.31 -10.63 -4.18
C VAL A 261 -22.34 -11.08 -3.15
N THR A 262 -22.13 -12.24 -2.55
CA THR A 262 -23.11 -12.87 -1.62
C THR A 262 -22.79 -12.65 -0.15
N SER A 263 -21.57 -12.23 0.19
CA SER A 263 -21.14 -11.88 1.54
C SER A 263 -20.00 -10.86 1.46
N ILE A 264 -20.01 -9.93 2.40
CA ILE A 264 -18.98 -8.92 2.59
C ILE A 264 -18.44 -9.08 4.00
N GLU A 265 -17.13 -9.15 4.16
CA GLU A 265 -16.48 -9.29 5.45
C GLU A 265 -15.28 -8.32 5.53
N THR A 266 -15.07 -7.73 6.69
CA THR A 266 -13.85 -6.99 7.04
C THR A 266 -13.33 -7.51 8.37
N PHE A 267 -12.02 -7.85 8.47
CA PHE A 267 -11.40 -8.38 9.68
C PHE A 267 -12.26 -9.45 10.39
N HIS A 268 -12.78 -10.43 9.61
CA HIS A 268 -13.67 -11.53 10.05
C HIS A 268 -15.07 -11.11 10.54
N LYS A 269 -15.43 -9.82 10.50
CA LYS A 269 -16.76 -9.30 10.84
C LYS A 269 -17.61 -9.15 9.58
N GLN A 270 -18.92 -9.42 9.66
CA GLN A 270 -19.83 -9.28 8.52
C GLN A 270 -20.29 -7.84 8.33
N MET A 271 -20.43 -7.44 7.05
CA MET A 271 -20.97 -6.14 6.64
C MET A 271 -22.19 -6.34 5.75
N ASP A 272 -23.17 -5.42 5.83
CA ASP A 272 -24.31 -5.36 4.89
C ASP A 272 -23.92 -4.62 3.61
N GLU A 273 -22.96 -3.70 3.70
CA GLU A 273 -22.46 -2.87 2.61
C GLU A 273 -21.00 -2.49 2.88
N CYS A 274 -20.16 -2.49 1.85
CA CYS A 274 -18.83 -1.87 1.91
C CYS A 274 -18.81 -0.57 1.11
N GLU A 275 -17.89 0.33 1.48
CA GLU A 275 -17.73 1.63 0.83
C GLU A 275 -16.24 1.97 0.64
N ALA A 276 -15.99 3.01 -0.16
CA ALA A 276 -14.63 3.46 -0.45
C ALA A 276 -13.82 3.66 0.84
N GLY A 277 -12.61 3.12 0.86
CA GLY A 277 -11.72 3.08 2.01
C GLY A 277 -11.72 1.75 2.77
N ASP A 278 -12.77 0.93 2.68
CA ASP A 278 -12.83 -0.35 3.39
C ASP A 278 -11.89 -1.40 2.80
N ASN A 279 -11.20 -2.13 3.67
CA ASN A 279 -10.51 -3.37 3.31
C ASN A 279 -11.47 -4.54 3.48
N THR A 280 -11.85 -5.18 2.40
CA THR A 280 -12.92 -6.17 2.39
C THR A 280 -12.57 -7.48 1.70
N GLY A 281 -13.16 -8.57 2.20
CA GLY A 281 -13.26 -9.84 1.52
C GLY A 281 -14.67 -10.04 0.95
N LEU A 282 -14.77 -10.23 -0.35
CA LEU A 282 -16.02 -10.37 -1.08
C LEU A 282 -16.19 -11.81 -1.58
N LEU A 283 -17.27 -12.48 -1.13
CA LEU A 283 -17.61 -13.83 -1.57
C LEU A 283 -18.38 -13.78 -2.90
N LEU A 284 -17.80 -14.38 -3.93
CA LEU A 284 -18.33 -14.37 -5.29
C LEU A 284 -19.16 -15.62 -5.60
N ARG A 285 -20.34 -15.44 -6.19
CA ARG A 285 -21.23 -16.55 -6.58
C ARG A 285 -20.79 -17.18 -7.88
N GLY A 286 -20.55 -18.51 -7.88
CA GLY A 286 -20.34 -19.27 -9.12
C GLY A 286 -19.01 -18.99 -9.84
N ILE A 287 -18.06 -18.35 -9.17
CA ILE A 287 -16.71 -18.10 -9.65
C ILE A 287 -15.74 -19.08 -8.98
N ASN A 288 -14.98 -19.80 -9.81
CA ASN A 288 -13.90 -20.64 -9.33
C ASN A 288 -12.59 -19.83 -9.15
N ARG A 289 -11.69 -20.35 -8.31
CA ARG A 289 -10.39 -19.71 -8.00
C ARG A 289 -9.54 -19.41 -9.26
N ASP A 290 -9.62 -20.28 -10.27
CA ASP A 290 -8.88 -20.18 -11.53
C ASP A 290 -9.49 -19.21 -12.55
N GLN A 291 -10.67 -18.67 -12.27
CA GLN A 291 -11.37 -17.71 -13.14
C GLN A 291 -11.10 -16.25 -12.75
N VAL A 292 -10.51 -16.02 -11.58
CA VAL A 292 -10.20 -14.69 -11.06
C VAL A 292 -8.77 -14.66 -10.53
N GLU A 293 -8.09 -13.53 -10.71
CA GLU A 293 -6.72 -13.36 -10.28
C GLU A 293 -6.41 -11.92 -9.83
N ARG A 294 -5.34 -11.79 -9.05
CA ARG A 294 -4.78 -10.48 -8.64
C ARG A 294 -4.52 -9.62 -9.88
N GLY A 295 -4.85 -8.33 -9.77
CA GLY A 295 -4.66 -7.37 -10.85
C GLY A 295 -5.91 -7.08 -11.67
N GLN A 296 -6.94 -7.95 -11.58
CA GLN A 296 -8.28 -7.61 -12.05
C GLN A 296 -8.96 -6.66 -11.05
N VAL A 297 -10.07 -6.05 -11.45
CA VAL A 297 -10.91 -5.26 -10.56
C VAL A 297 -12.31 -5.83 -10.49
N LEU A 298 -12.97 -5.68 -9.33
CA LEU A 298 -14.42 -5.77 -9.23
C LEU A 298 -15.00 -4.37 -9.44
N ALA A 299 -15.95 -4.24 -10.33
CA ALA A 299 -16.56 -2.96 -10.66
C ALA A 299 -18.09 -3.06 -10.77
N ALA A 300 -18.78 -1.95 -10.59
CA ALA A 300 -20.19 -1.85 -10.94
C ALA A 300 -20.36 -2.16 -12.43
N PRO A 301 -21.42 -2.90 -12.84
CA PRO A 301 -21.58 -3.32 -14.23
C PRO A 301 -21.51 -2.17 -15.23
N GLY A 302 -20.64 -2.31 -16.23
CA GLY A 302 -20.44 -1.31 -17.29
C GLY A 302 -19.71 -0.03 -16.88
N SER A 303 -19.18 0.06 -15.67
CA SER A 303 -18.54 1.30 -15.17
C SER A 303 -17.07 1.45 -15.54
N VAL A 304 -16.39 0.36 -15.87
CA VAL A 304 -15.01 0.35 -16.36
C VAL A 304 -14.82 -0.73 -17.40
N THR A 305 -13.92 -0.50 -18.36
CA THR A 305 -13.62 -1.43 -19.45
C THR A 305 -12.14 -1.80 -19.46
N PRO A 306 -11.80 -3.01 -19.98
CA PRO A 306 -10.40 -3.40 -20.15
C PRO A 306 -9.82 -2.79 -21.44
N HIS A 307 -8.58 -2.31 -21.37
CA HIS A 307 -7.89 -1.65 -22.48
C HIS A 307 -6.44 -2.13 -22.60
N THR A 308 -5.91 -2.11 -23.82
CA THR A 308 -4.52 -2.45 -24.14
C THR A 308 -3.72 -1.27 -24.64
N LYS A 309 -4.36 -0.22 -25.20
CA LYS A 309 -3.65 0.92 -25.80
C LYS A 309 -4.10 2.24 -25.22
N PHE A 310 -3.13 3.03 -24.81
CA PHE A 310 -3.37 4.36 -24.24
C PHE A 310 -2.23 5.33 -24.55
N GLU A 311 -2.49 6.63 -24.40
CA GLU A 311 -1.48 7.67 -24.26
C GLU A 311 -1.29 8.00 -22.80
N GLY A 312 -0.03 8.14 -22.37
CA GLY A 312 0.33 8.50 -21.01
C GLY A 312 1.29 9.67 -20.96
N GLU A 313 1.08 10.56 -20.00
CA GLU A 313 2.04 11.59 -19.61
C GLU A 313 2.93 11.00 -18.49
N VAL A 314 4.25 11.01 -18.69
CA VAL A 314 5.21 10.32 -17.83
C VAL A 314 6.37 11.26 -17.48
N TYR A 315 6.74 11.30 -16.23
CA TYR A 315 8.02 11.83 -15.77
C TYR A 315 9.03 10.69 -15.71
N VAL A 316 10.17 10.85 -16.36
CA VAL A 316 11.25 9.85 -16.38
C VAL A 316 12.27 10.20 -15.31
N LEU A 317 12.42 9.35 -14.31
CA LEU A 317 13.32 9.59 -13.18
C LEU A 317 14.77 9.69 -13.62
N THR A 318 15.49 10.63 -13.03
CA THR A 318 16.93 10.81 -13.21
C THR A 318 17.71 9.71 -12.47
N LYS A 319 19.02 9.61 -12.76
CA LYS A 319 19.91 8.70 -12.04
C LYS A 319 19.97 9.01 -10.54
N ASP A 320 19.96 10.28 -10.18
CA ASP A 320 20.06 10.74 -8.78
C ASP A 320 18.77 10.42 -8.00
N GLU A 321 17.63 10.33 -8.69
CA GLU A 321 16.35 9.85 -8.17
C GLU A 321 16.24 8.31 -8.17
N GLY A 322 17.31 7.57 -8.46
CA GLY A 322 17.31 6.11 -8.54
C GLY A 322 16.78 5.55 -9.86
N GLY A 323 16.52 6.41 -10.84
CA GLY A 323 16.01 6.04 -12.17
C GLY A 323 17.09 5.67 -13.18
N ARG A 324 16.85 6.01 -14.45
CA ARG A 324 17.74 5.68 -15.56
C ARG A 324 18.94 6.62 -15.66
N HIS A 325 20.02 6.12 -16.23
CA HIS A 325 21.20 6.91 -16.60
C HIS A 325 21.34 7.10 -18.12
N SER A 326 20.47 6.49 -18.92
CA SER A 326 20.49 6.54 -20.37
C SER A 326 19.10 6.81 -20.96
N PRO A 327 18.99 7.49 -22.11
CA PRO A 327 17.73 7.69 -22.79
C PRO A 327 17.13 6.37 -23.27
N PHE A 328 15.83 6.38 -23.56
CA PHE A 328 15.17 5.30 -24.26
C PHE A 328 14.52 5.80 -25.57
N PHE A 329 14.23 4.85 -26.45
CA PHE A 329 13.72 5.06 -27.81
C PHE A 329 12.37 4.36 -27.98
N SER A 330 11.69 4.59 -29.10
CA SER A 330 10.53 3.80 -29.48
C SER A 330 10.84 2.30 -29.47
N ASN A 331 9.83 1.49 -29.14
CA ASN A 331 9.91 0.05 -28.87
C ASN A 331 10.59 -0.34 -27.55
N TYR A 332 10.84 0.59 -26.64
CA TYR A 332 11.23 0.27 -25.28
C TYR A 332 10.11 -0.51 -24.57
N ARG A 333 10.46 -1.54 -23.79
CA ARG A 333 9.53 -2.52 -23.22
C ARG A 333 9.70 -2.66 -21.70
N PRO A 334 9.32 -1.65 -20.93
CA PRO A 334 9.31 -1.74 -19.47
C PRO A 334 8.07 -2.46 -18.94
N GLN A 335 8.02 -2.62 -17.62
CA GLN A 335 6.82 -3.03 -16.89
C GLN A 335 6.05 -1.80 -16.42
N PHE A 336 4.74 -1.82 -16.64
CA PHE A 336 3.79 -0.82 -16.16
C PHE A 336 3.03 -1.37 -14.98
N TYR A 337 3.09 -0.68 -13.86
CA TYR A 337 2.42 -1.05 -12.62
C TYR A 337 1.15 -0.22 -12.47
N PHE A 338 -0.01 -0.89 -12.50
CA PHE A 338 -1.32 -0.29 -12.32
C PHE A 338 -2.00 -0.95 -11.13
N ARG A 339 -2.43 -0.19 -10.12
CA ARG A 339 -3.12 -0.75 -8.95
C ARG A 339 -2.36 -1.97 -8.37
N THR A 340 -2.94 -3.16 -8.51
CA THR A 340 -2.40 -4.42 -7.95
C THR A 340 -1.67 -5.29 -8.98
N THR A 341 -1.51 -4.83 -10.23
CA THR A 341 -0.87 -5.61 -11.31
C THR A 341 0.31 -4.91 -11.97
N ASP A 342 1.15 -5.69 -12.61
CA ASP A 342 2.18 -5.23 -13.53
C ASP A 342 2.01 -5.91 -14.89
N VAL A 343 2.16 -5.13 -15.95
CA VAL A 343 2.04 -5.59 -17.33
C VAL A 343 3.17 -5.01 -18.16
N THR A 344 3.80 -5.83 -18.99
CA THR A 344 4.77 -5.34 -19.98
C THR A 344 4.04 -4.53 -21.05
N GLY A 345 4.56 -3.36 -21.37
CA GLY A 345 4.05 -2.51 -22.46
C GLY A 345 5.14 -2.09 -23.40
N VAL A 346 4.78 -1.81 -24.65
CA VAL A 346 5.65 -1.27 -25.70
C VAL A 346 5.40 0.22 -25.81
N ILE A 347 6.43 1.04 -25.65
CA ILE A 347 6.36 2.49 -25.81
C ILE A 347 6.55 2.88 -27.27
N THR A 348 5.68 3.77 -27.75
CA THR A 348 5.79 4.43 -29.06
C THR A 348 5.90 5.93 -28.84
N LEU A 349 7.02 6.53 -29.21
CA LEU A 349 7.23 7.97 -29.12
C LEU A 349 6.46 8.71 -30.22
N PRO A 350 6.02 9.95 -29.97
CA PRO A 350 5.35 10.77 -30.98
C PRO A 350 6.25 11.05 -32.19
N GLU A 351 5.63 11.37 -33.32
CA GLU A 351 6.37 11.74 -34.53
C GLU A 351 7.28 12.94 -34.28
N GLY A 352 8.55 12.82 -34.67
CA GLY A 352 9.57 13.85 -34.45
C GLY A 352 10.33 13.76 -33.12
N VAL A 353 9.94 12.86 -32.23
CA VAL A 353 10.66 12.56 -30.97
C VAL A 353 11.48 11.30 -31.15
N GLU A 354 12.81 11.45 -31.20
CA GLU A 354 13.71 10.30 -31.40
C GLU A 354 13.96 9.54 -30.09
N MET A 355 14.09 10.25 -28.96
CA MET A 355 14.36 9.68 -27.63
C MET A 355 13.76 10.50 -26.51
N VAL A 356 13.66 9.89 -25.34
CA VAL A 356 13.29 10.54 -24.07
C VAL A 356 14.45 10.34 -23.10
N GLN A 357 14.87 11.43 -22.44
CA GLN A 357 15.98 11.44 -21.49
C GLN A 357 15.50 11.33 -20.04
N PRO A 358 16.34 10.83 -19.13
CA PRO A 358 16.11 10.98 -17.70
C PRO A 358 15.90 12.45 -17.31
N GLY A 359 14.86 12.74 -16.53
CA GLY A 359 14.42 14.11 -16.16
C GLY A 359 13.38 14.71 -17.09
N ASP A 360 13.05 14.07 -18.21
CA ASP A 360 12.03 14.59 -19.13
C ASP A 360 10.61 14.30 -18.63
N HIS A 361 9.70 15.24 -18.91
CA HIS A 361 8.27 15.01 -18.99
C HIS A 361 7.90 14.69 -20.42
N ALA A 362 7.37 13.52 -20.69
CA ALA A 362 7.07 13.08 -22.04
C ALA A 362 5.65 12.48 -22.13
N THR A 363 4.99 12.73 -23.25
CA THR A 363 3.74 12.03 -23.62
C THR A 363 4.05 11.03 -24.71
N PHE A 364 3.63 9.78 -24.52
CA PHE A 364 3.85 8.72 -25.51
C PHE A 364 2.72 7.68 -25.50
N GLY A 365 2.61 6.95 -26.60
CA GLY A 365 1.71 5.83 -26.72
C GLY A 365 2.28 4.57 -26.06
N VAL A 366 1.40 3.79 -25.45
CA VAL A 366 1.73 2.50 -24.83
C VAL A 366 0.78 1.43 -25.35
N GLU A 367 1.34 0.28 -25.72
CA GLU A 367 0.58 -0.94 -26.04
C GLU A 367 0.96 -2.04 -25.06
N LEU A 368 0.02 -2.41 -24.18
CA LEU A 368 0.18 -3.47 -23.18
C LEU A 368 0.01 -4.85 -23.80
N ILE A 369 0.74 -5.85 -23.30
CA ILE A 369 0.60 -7.25 -23.77
C ILE A 369 -0.68 -7.93 -23.28
N GLN A 370 -1.36 -7.33 -22.27
CA GLN A 370 -2.61 -7.83 -21.69
C GLN A 370 -3.55 -6.65 -21.42
N PRO A 371 -4.87 -6.83 -21.57
CA PRO A 371 -5.83 -5.79 -21.21
C PRO A 371 -5.93 -5.62 -19.70
N ILE A 372 -5.98 -4.39 -19.25
CA ILE A 372 -6.24 -4.05 -17.82
C ILE A 372 -7.46 -3.15 -17.72
N ALA A 373 -8.13 -3.18 -16.56
CA ALA A 373 -9.19 -2.23 -16.25
C ALA A 373 -8.59 -0.83 -16.16
N MET A 374 -8.95 0.04 -17.10
CA MET A 374 -8.32 1.34 -17.29
C MET A 374 -9.36 2.44 -17.49
N GLU A 375 -9.01 3.63 -17.03
CA GLU A 375 -9.76 4.87 -17.28
C GLU A 375 -8.77 6.04 -17.36
N GLU A 376 -9.18 7.14 -17.96
CA GLU A 376 -8.37 8.36 -18.03
C GLU A 376 -8.12 8.91 -16.62
N GLY A 377 -6.90 9.35 -16.36
CA GLY A 377 -6.45 9.80 -15.05
C GLY A 377 -5.83 8.69 -14.18
N LEU A 378 -5.94 7.40 -14.56
CA LEU A 378 -5.32 6.32 -13.83
C LEU A 378 -3.79 6.49 -13.79
N THR A 379 -3.21 6.48 -12.60
CA THR A 379 -1.76 6.59 -12.40
C THR A 379 -1.07 5.24 -12.55
N PHE A 380 0.20 5.29 -12.95
CA PHE A 380 1.04 4.10 -13.07
C PHE A 380 2.51 4.41 -12.80
N ALA A 381 3.24 3.39 -12.36
CA ALA A 381 4.70 3.42 -12.32
C ALA A 381 5.30 2.63 -13.49
N VAL A 382 6.45 3.08 -13.97
CA VAL A 382 7.23 2.40 -15.02
C VAL A 382 8.48 1.81 -14.37
N ARG A 383 8.73 0.51 -14.56
CA ARG A 383 9.86 -0.18 -13.93
C ARG A 383 10.68 -0.99 -14.95
N GLU A 384 11.98 -1.04 -14.73
CA GLU A 384 12.94 -1.84 -15.48
C GLU A 384 13.98 -2.42 -14.55
N GLY A 385 14.30 -3.72 -14.69
CA GLY A 385 15.39 -4.36 -13.94
C GLY A 385 15.28 -4.25 -12.42
N GLY A 386 14.05 -4.18 -11.88
CA GLY A 386 13.80 -4.04 -10.44
C GLY A 386 13.78 -2.60 -9.92
N HIS A 387 14.05 -1.59 -10.77
CA HIS A 387 14.05 -0.18 -10.40
C HIS A 387 12.88 0.57 -11.03
N THR A 388 12.33 1.54 -10.31
CA THR A 388 11.36 2.49 -10.88
C THR A 388 12.11 3.50 -11.73
N VAL A 389 11.68 3.61 -12.99
CA VAL A 389 12.33 4.49 -13.98
C VAL A 389 11.44 5.65 -14.43
N GLY A 390 10.19 5.67 -13.99
CA GLY A 390 9.27 6.75 -14.27
C GLY A 390 7.92 6.54 -13.60
N SER A 391 7.13 7.59 -13.58
CA SER A 391 5.74 7.57 -13.12
C SER A 391 4.89 8.44 -14.04
N GLY A 392 3.64 8.08 -14.18
CA GLY A 392 2.75 8.79 -15.08
C GLY A 392 1.29 8.53 -14.83
N ARG A 393 0.47 9.10 -15.71
CA ARG A 393 -0.97 8.91 -15.73
C ARG A 393 -1.49 8.69 -17.15
N VAL A 394 -2.56 7.95 -17.26
CA VAL A 394 -3.28 7.75 -18.53
C VAL A 394 -3.98 9.07 -18.90
N THR A 395 -3.65 9.62 -20.05
CA THR A 395 -4.27 10.86 -20.56
C THR A 395 -5.36 10.61 -21.56
N LYS A 396 -5.26 9.48 -22.28
CA LYS A 396 -6.24 9.10 -23.29
C LYS A 396 -6.24 7.60 -23.53
N ILE A 397 -7.40 7.00 -23.63
CA ILE A 397 -7.59 5.60 -24.03
C ILE A 397 -7.74 5.53 -25.55
N ILE A 398 -7.04 4.59 -26.18
CA ILE A 398 -7.04 4.39 -27.63
C ILE A 398 -7.81 3.11 -28.01
N GLU A 399 -7.54 1.97 -27.31
CA GLU A 399 -8.16 0.67 -27.57
C GLU A 399 -8.25 -0.19 -26.31
#